data_d8264f251a754ea4e2a183e10eb38c7d
#
_entry.id   d8264f251a754ea4e2a183e10eb38c7d
#
_cell.length_a   1.000
_cell.length_b   1.000
_cell.length_c   1.000
_cell.angle_alpha   90.00
_cell.angle_beta   90.00
_cell.angle_gamma   90.00
#
_symmetry.space_group_name_H-M   'P 1'
#
loop_
_entity.id
_entity.type
_entity.pdbx_description
1 polymer ?
#
loop_
_entity_poly.entity_id
_entity_poly.type
_entity_poly.pdbx_seq_one_letter_code
_entity_poly.pdbx_strand_id
1 'polypeptide(L)'
;PGPSYYMEKIAVGPDAVGAIDITATPTQNLRWVAKAKGEEVRDLTVVILDRPRHADLIAEVRASGCRIRLITDGDVYGSVATCWPDAGADVLIGIGGTPEGVISAAAMKAMGGEIQARFAPQSDEERTAMIDAGFDLDRVLGQDDLIQSDNCFFAATGLTDGALLRGVRIDSTGIRTQSLVMRSRSGTVRMIDARHRVSKLREFAAIDY
;
A
#
# COMPACT_ATOMS: atom_id res chain seq x y z
N PRO A 1 -0.17 10.79 17.03
CA PRO A 1 0.86 10.61 16.03
C PRO A 1 2.21 10.58 16.73
N GLY A 2 3.03 9.57 16.42
CA GLY A 2 4.41 9.50 16.91
C GLY A 2 5.28 10.56 16.21
N PRO A 3 6.52 10.76 16.67
CA PRO A 3 7.44 11.73 16.08
C PRO A 3 7.96 11.30 14.69
N SER A 4 7.79 10.05 14.24
CA SER A 4 8.16 9.63 12.89
C SER A 4 6.97 9.61 11.95
N TYR A 5 7.18 10.21 10.77
CA TYR A 5 6.21 10.26 9.69
C TYR A 5 6.46 9.17 8.63
N TYR A 6 7.56 8.41 8.74
CA TYR A 6 7.98 7.41 7.75
C TYR A 6 8.17 6.04 8.38
N MET A 7 7.88 5.01 7.58
CA MET A 7 8.22 3.63 7.88
C MET A 7 8.67 2.89 6.61
N GLU A 8 9.60 1.98 6.79
CA GLU A 8 9.92 0.95 5.82
C GLU A 8 8.78 -0.06 5.80
N LYS A 9 8.44 -0.56 4.63
CA LYS A 9 7.31 -1.48 4.41
C LYS A 9 7.66 -2.52 3.37
N ILE A 10 7.17 -3.74 3.59
CA ILE A 10 7.10 -4.77 2.58
C ILE A 10 5.69 -5.38 2.62
N ALA A 11 5.07 -5.58 1.46
CA ALA A 11 3.73 -6.17 1.36
C ALA A 11 3.64 -7.14 0.19
N VAL A 12 2.85 -8.20 0.39
CA VAL A 12 2.61 -9.26 -0.61
C VAL A 12 1.15 -9.70 -0.61
N GLY A 13 0.72 -10.28 -1.71
CA GLY A 13 -0.62 -10.84 -1.85
C GLY A 13 -0.81 -12.16 -1.07
N PRO A 14 -2.05 -12.69 -1.10
CA PRO A 14 -2.43 -13.90 -0.35
C PRO A 14 -1.61 -15.14 -0.71
N ASP A 15 -1.11 -15.22 -1.93
CA ASP A 15 -0.31 -16.33 -2.47
C ASP A 15 1.15 -16.36 -1.96
N ALA A 16 1.57 -15.31 -1.26
CA ALA A 16 2.92 -15.19 -0.70
C ALA A 16 2.94 -14.85 0.81
N VAL A 17 1.83 -15.04 1.51
CA VAL A 17 1.76 -14.84 2.97
C VAL A 17 2.75 -15.78 3.67
N GLY A 18 3.51 -15.24 4.65
CA GLY A 18 4.57 -15.95 5.37
C GLY A 18 5.89 -16.08 4.60
N ALA A 19 5.99 -15.46 3.42
CA ALA A 19 7.18 -15.50 2.58
C ALA A 19 7.99 -14.19 2.60
N ILE A 20 7.74 -13.32 3.55
CA ILE A 20 8.47 -12.06 3.70
C ILE A 20 9.05 -11.88 5.10
N ASP A 21 10.19 -11.21 5.17
CA ASP A 21 10.83 -10.75 6.41
C ASP A 21 11.50 -9.41 6.11
N ILE A 22 10.97 -8.33 6.68
CA ILE A 22 11.48 -6.97 6.47
C ILE A 22 12.93 -6.79 6.97
N THR A 23 13.41 -7.68 7.83
CA THR A 23 14.80 -7.63 8.33
C THR A 23 15.79 -8.29 7.38
N ALA A 24 15.31 -9.07 6.41
CA ALA A 24 16.12 -9.70 5.38
C ALA A 24 16.38 -8.75 4.20
N THR A 25 17.34 -9.09 3.35
CA THR A 25 17.61 -8.29 2.16
C THR A 25 16.45 -8.35 1.17
N PRO A 26 16.25 -7.31 0.34
CA PRO A 26 15.30 -7.32 -0.76
C PRO A 26 15.45 -8.56 -1.66
N THR A 27 16.66 -8.89 -2.07
CA THR A 27 16.95 -10.08 -2.88
C THR A 27 16.50 -11.38 -2.20
N GLN A 28 16.68 -11.50 -0.90
CA GLN A 28 16.24 -12.69 -0.16
C GLN A 28 14.72 -12.81 -0.11
N ASN A 29 14.04 -11.70 0.17
CA ASN A 29 12.57 -11.63 0.13
C ASN A 29 12.02 -12.04 -1.24
N LEU A 30 12.59 -11.51 -2.33
CA LEU A 30 12.15 -11.85 -3.69
C LEU A 30 12.30 -13.36 -4.01
N ARG A 31 13.34 -14.01 -3.51
CA ARG A 31 13.51 -15.47 -3.65
C ARG A 31 12.45 -16.25 -2.90
N TRP A 32 12.10 -15.83 -1.69
CA TRP A 32 11.05 -16.46 -0.90
C TRP A 32 9.68 -16.30 -1.52
N VAL A 33 9.36 -15.09 -1.98
CA VAL A 33 8.09 -14.79 -2.66
C VAL A 33 7.97 -15.60 -3.96
N ALA A 34 9.01 -15.62 -4.80
CA ALA A 34 9.01 -16.42 -6.02
C ALA A 34 8.77 -17.91 -5.72
N LYS A 35 9.45 -18.44 -4.70
CA LYS A 35 9.26 -19.83 -4.25
C LYS A 35 7.83 -20.09 -3.77
N ALA A 36 7.24 -19.18 -2.98
CA ALA A 36 5.88 -19.32 -2.47
C ALA A 36 4.85 -19.35 -3.61
N LYS A 37 5.05 -18.50 -4.62
CA LYS A 37 4.20 -18.43 -5.81
C LYS A 37 4.46 -19.54 -6.84
N GLY A 38 5.54 -20.32 -6.70
CA GLY A 38 5.94 -21.30 -7.71
C GLY A 38 6.47 -20.67 -8.99
N GLU A 39 7.00 -19.47 -8.90
CA GLU A 39 7.53 -18.67 -10.00
C GLU A 39 9.05 -18.50 -9.90
N GLU A 40 9.67 -17.91 -10.92
CA GLU A 40 11.06 -17.46 -10.85
C GLU A 40 11.12 -15.96 -10.47
N VAL A 41 12.21 -15.51 -9.86
CA VAL A 41 12.39 -14.10 -9.44
C VAL A 41 12.19 -13.14 -10.63
N ARG A 42 12.60 -13.52 -11.83
CA ARG A 42 12.42 -12.70 -13.05
C ARG A 42 10.96 -12.49 -13.45
N ASP A 43 10.04 -13.31 -12.96
CA ASP A 43 8.61 -13.24 -13.27
C ASP A 43 7.89 -12.29 -12.30
N LEU A 44 8.50 -11.99 -11.15
CA LEU A 44 7.95 -11.06 -10.17
C LEU A 44 7.98 -9.61 -10.67
N THR A 45 6.98 -8.84 -10.26
CA THR A 45 6.92 -7.40 -10.40
C THR A 45 6.93 -6.72 -9.04
N VAL A 46 7.95 -5.92 -8.76
CA VAL A 46 8.13 -5.17 -7.51
C VAL A 46 7.69 -3.73 -7.70
N VAL A 47 6.79 -3.26 -6.85
CA VAL A 47 6.35 -1.85 -6.81
C VAL A 47 7.22 -1.09 -5.82
N ILE A 48 7.82 0.01 -6.27
CA ILE A 48 8.70 0.87 -5.46
C ILE A 48 8.34 2.33 -5.75
N LEU A 49 8.30 3.17 -4.70
CA LEU A 49 8.19 4.62 -4.87
C LEU A 49 9.46 5.17 -5.54
N ASP A 50 9.29 5.94 -6.61
CA ASP A 50 10.39 6.65 -7.28
C ASP A 50 10.83 7.85 -6.42
N ARG A 51 11.77 7.60 -5.52
CA ARG A 51 12.34 8.58 -4.60
C ARG A 51 13.86 8.39 -4.49
N PRO A 52 14.65 9.46 -4.35
CA PRO A 52 16.12 9.35 -4.20
C PRO A 52 16.55 8.40 -3.10
N ARG A 53 15.81 8.34 -1.98
CA ARG A 53 16.09 7.42 -0.86
C ARG A 53 15.99 5.94 -1.21
N HIS A 54 15.41 5.58 -2.35
CA HIS A 54 15.27 4.20 -2.82
C HIS A 54 16.30 3.83 -3.91
N ALA A 55 17.29 4.66 -4.19
CA ALA A 55 18.26 4.40 -5.26
C ALA A 55 18.98 3.04 -5.07
N ASP A 56 19.46 2.75 -3.87
CA ASP A 56 20.14 1.48 -3.55
C ASP A 56 19.18 0.29 -3.58
N LEU A 57 17.97 0.45 -3.03
CA LEU A 57 16.91 -0.55 -3.11
C LEU A 57 16.57 -0.89 -4.57
N ILE A 58 16.37 0.11 -5.41
CA ILE A 58 16.07 -0.06 -6.83
C ILE A 58 17.22 -0.78 -7.55
N ALA A 59 18.47 -0.42 -7.22
CA ALA A 59 19.66 -1.07 -7.80
C ALA A 59 19.73 -2.55 -7.42
N GLU A 60 19.51 -2.90 -6.14
CA GLU A 60 19.51 -4.28 -5.65
C GLU A 60 18.37 -5.10 -6.28
N VAL A 61 17.14 -4.56 -6.27
CA VAL A 61 15.98 -5.23 -6.86
C VAL A 61 16.19 -5.44 -8.36
N ARG A 62 16.76 -4.47 -9.08
CA ARG A 62 17.11 -4.61 -10.50
C ARG A 62 18.15 -5.71 -10.72
N ALA A 63 19.17 -5.78 -9.87
CA ALA A 63 20.21 -6.80 -9.95
C ALA A 63 19.67 -8.22 -9.71
N SER A 64 18.55 -8.38 -9.01
CA SER A 64 17.89 -9.68 -8.83
C SER A 64 17.19 -10.19 -10.09
N GLY A 65 17.02 -9.35 -11.11
CA GLY A 65 16.45 -9.70 -12.41
C GLY A 65 14.93 -9.63 -12.51
N CYS A 66 14.22 -9.22 -11.45
CA CYS A 66 12.76 -9.04 -11.48
C CYS A 66 12.33 -7.76 -12.22
N ARG A 67 11.06 -7.65 -12.51
CA ARG A 67 10.46 -6.43 -13.07
C ARG A 67 10.24 -5.40 -11.96
N ILE A 68 10.48 -4.14 -12.26
CA ILE A 68 10.24 -3.03 -11.34
C ILE A 68 9.17 -2.11 -11.91
N ARG A 69 8.17 -1.81 -11.10
CA ARG A 69 7.19 -0.75 -11.37
C ARG A 69 7.47 0.42 -10.44
N LEU A 70 8.06 1.48 -10.99
CA LEU A 70 8.25 2.72 -10.25
C LEU A 70 6.93 3.51 -10.25
N ILE A 71 6.51 3.96 -9.07
CA ILE A 71 5.34 4.81 -8.89
C ILE A 71 5.76 6.14 -8.27
N THR A 72 5.19 7.23 -8.76
CA THR A 72 5.50 8.57 -8.24
C THR A 72 4.86 8.83 -6.88
N ASP A 73 3.67 8.25 -6.64
CA ASP A 73 2.91 8.34 -5.39
C ASP A 73 2.01 7.11 -5.22
N GLY A 74 1.43 6.93 -4.03
CA GLY A 74 0.38 5.95 -3.80
C GLY A 74 0.90 4.59 -3.36
N ASP A 75 1.74 4.52 -2.35
CA ASP A 75 2.20 3.24 -1.78
C ASP A 75 1.06 2.41 -1.16
N VAL A 76 -0.05 3.05 -0.75
CA VAL A 76 -1.29 2.33 -0.43
C VAL A 76 -1.80 1.55 -1.64
N TYR A 77 -1.85 2.20 -2.82
CA TYR A 77 -2.19 1.51 -4.06
C TYR A 77 -1.22 0.36 -4.34
N GLY A 78 0.09 0.59 -4.18
CA GLY A 78 1.12 -0.43 -4.37
C GLY A 78 0.89 -1.66 -3.49
N SER A 79 0.48 -1.47 -2.22
CA SER A 79 0.12 -2.57 -1.32
C SER A 79 -1.14 -3.29 -1.80
N VAL A 80 -2.22 -2.57 -2.11
CA VAL A 80 -3.47 -3.16 -2.61
C VAL A 80 -3.25 -3.93 -3.91
N ALA A 81 -2.38 -3.42 -4.78
CA ALA A 81 -2.07 -4.04 -6.08
C ALA A 81 -1.47 -5.45 -5.93
N THR A 82 -0.73 -5.74 -4.85
CA THR A 82 -0.21 -7.09 -4.59
C THR A 82 -1.30 -8.12 -4.35
N CYS A 83 -2.46 -7.68 -3.88
CA CYS A 83 -3.63 -8.53 -3.63
C CYS A 83 -4.64 -8.52 -4.78
N TRP A 84 -4.45 -7.69 -5.80
CA TRP A 84 -5.42 -7.51 -6.88
C TRP A 84 -5.03 -8.36 -8.09
N PRO A 85 -5.85 -9.34 -8.52
CA PRO A 85 -5.45 -10.35 -9.51
C PRO A 85 -4.89 -9.78 -10.82
N ASP A 86 -5.46 -8.68 -11.31
CA ASP A 86 -5.11 -8.11 -12.62
C ASP A 86 -4.15 -6.91 -12.52
N ALA A 87 -3.67 -6.58 -11.32
CA ALA A 87 -2.77 -5.43 -11.14
C ALA A 87 -1.34 -5.71 -11.58
N GLY A 88 -0.95 -6.98 -11.68
CA GLY A 88 0.38 -7.40 -12.08
C GLY A 88 1.47 -6.83 -11.17
N ALA A 89 1.29 -6.94 -9.85
CA ALA A 89 2.23 -6.56 -8.82
C ALA A 89 2.31 -7.69 -7.79
N ASP A 90 3.53 -8.11 -7.44
CA ASP A 90 3.76 -9.22 -6.52
C ASP A 90 4.24 -8.75 -5.16
N VAL A 91 5.06 -7.71 -5.13
CA VAL A 91 5.66 -7.16 -3.91
C VAL A 91 5.58 -5.63 -3.95
N LEU A 92 5.19 -5.00 -2.85
CA LEU A 92 5.54 -3.61 -2.56
C LEU A 92 6.72 -3.61 -1.59
N ILE A 93 7.73 -2.80 -1.84
CA ILE A 93 8.85 -2.61 -0.90
C ILE A 93 9.34 -1.16 -0.94
N GLY A 94 9.66 -0.58 0.23
CA GLY A 94 10.28 0.72 0.35
C GLY A 94 9.81 1.53 1.54
N ILE A 95 10.28 2.77 1.63
CA ILE A 95 9.97 3.72 2.71
C ILE A 95 8.91 4.70 2.23
N GLY A 96 7.81 4.79 2.96
CA GLY A 96 6.71 5.74 2.75
C GLY A 96 6.10 6.21 4.05
N GLY A 97 5.02 6.99 3.98
CA GLY A 97 4.37 7.56 5.16
C GLY A 97 3.86 6.49 6.13
N THR A 98 3.98 6.77 7.43
CA THR A 98 3.42 5.93 8.49
C THR A 98 1.89 5.83 8.41
N PRO A 99 1.14 6.94 8.19
CA PRO A 99 -0.31 6.86 8.00
C PRO A 99 -0.72 5.94 6.84
N GLU A 100 0.01 6.01 5.73
CA GLU A 100 -0.21 5.16 4.56
C GLU A 100 0.06 3.68 4.88
N GLY A 101 1.02 3.37 5.76
CA GLY A 101 1.27 2.03 6.25
C GLY A 101 0.09 1.45 7.03
N VAL A 102 -0.54 2.25 7.90
CA VAL A 102 -1.75 1.86 8.64
C VAL A 102 -2.94 1.62 7.70
N ILE A 103 -3.13 2.53 6.73
CA ILE A 103 -4.20 2.37 5.72
C ILE A 103 -3.95 1.11 4.87
N SER A 104 -2.70 0.86 4.46
CA SER A 104 -2.32 -0.36 3.74
C SER A 104 -2.62 -1.62 4.55
N ALA A 105 -2.28 -1.63 5.85
CA ALA A 105 -2.56 -2.77 6.72
C ALA A 105 -4.05 -3.09 6.81
N ALA A 106 -4.93 -2.09 6.82
CA ALA A 106 -6.37 -2.29 6.78
C ALA A 106 -6.83 -2.98 5.48
N ALA A 107 -6.27 -2.57 4.34
CA ALA A 107 -6.55 -3.19 3.05
C ALA A 107 -6.00 -4.63 2.99
N MET A 108 -4.77 -4.85 3.45
CA MET A 108 -4.15 -6.19 3.49
C MET A 108 -4.96 -7.16 4.36
N LYS A 109 -5.43 -6.73 5.56
CA LYS A 109 -6.36 -7.54 6.38
C LYS A 109 -7.64 -7.90 5.65
N ALA A 110 -8.19 -6.98 4.85
CA ALA A 110 -9.43 -7.21 4.13
C ALA A 110 -9.26 -8.16 2.93
N MET A 111 -8.08 -8.18 2.32
CA MET A 111 -7.78 -8.95 1.12
C MET A 111 -7.01 -10.24 1.38
N GLY A 112 -6.59 -10.48 2.63
CA GLY A 112 -5.85 -11.68 3.01
C GLY A 112 -4.38 -11.67 2.63
N GLY A 113 -3.81 -10.51 2.31
CA GLY A 113 -2.37 -10.35 2.10
C GLY A 113 -1.61 -10.15 3.41
N GLU A 114 -0.31 -9.89 3.30
CA GLU A 114 0.58 -9.62 4.43
C GLU A 114 1.32 -8.31 4.23
N ILE A 115 1.49 -7.55 5.31
CA ILE A 115 2.38 -6.39 5.38
C ILE A 115 3.21 -6.44 6.64
N GLN A 116 4.49 -6.15 6.50
CA GLN A 116 5.41 -5.88 7.60
C GLN A 116 5.94 -4.46 7.45
N ALA A 117 6.13 -3.79 8.60
CA ALA A 117 6.63 -2.43 8.66
C ALA A 117 7.63 -2.25 9.79
N ARG A 118 8.51 -1.25 9.65
CA ARG A 118 9.45 -0.82 10.67
C ARG A 118 9.60 0.68 10.60
N PHE A 119 9.75 1.36 11.74
CA PHE A 119 9.99 2.80 11.75
C PHE A 119 11.27 3.17 11.00
N ALA A 120 11.21 4.22 10.20
CA ALA A 120 12.31 4.69 9.38
C ALA A 120 12.54 6.21 9.57
N PRO A 121 13.08 6.65 10.73
CA PRO A 121 13.36 8.06 10.95
C PRO A 121 14.33 8.60 9.88
N GLN A 122 14.04 9.78 9.37
CA GLN A 122 14.76 10.39 8.26
C GLN A 122 15.86 11.36 8.69
N SER A 123 15.99 11.63 10.00
CA SER A 123 17.05 12.42 10.59
C SER A 123 17.45 11.89 11.97
N ASP A 124 18.61 12.34 12.48
CA ASP A 124 19.07 11.99 13.82
C ASP A 124 18.18 12.61 14.91
N GLU A 125 17.62 13.79 14.67
CA GLU A 125 16.66 14.45 15.56
C GLU A 125 15.38 13.63 15.68
N GLU A 126 14.85 13.16 14.54
CA GLU A 126 13.66 12.31 14.51
C GLU A 126 13.93 10.98 15.22
N ARG A 127 15.07 10.37 14.98
CA ARG A 127 15.51 9.14 15.65
C ARG A 127 15.56 9.31 17.17
N THR A 128 16.20 10.39 17.64
CA THR A 128 16.31 10.69 19.07
C THR A 128 14.93 10.92 19.68
N ALA A 129 14.09 11.73 19.04
CA ALA A 129 12.75 12.01 19.52
C ALA A 129 11.88 10.74 19.62
N MET A 130 12.05 9.77 18.72
CA MET A 130 11.35 8.49 18.78
C MET A 130 11.82 7.63 19.94
N ILE A 131 13.14 7.54 20.16
CA ILE A 131 13.72 6.78 21.27
C ILE A 131 13.28 7.39 22.60
N ASP A 132 13.33 8.72 22.75
CA ASP A 132 12.89 9.45 23.94
C ASP A 132 11.38 9.26 24.21
N ALA A 133 10.59 9.09 23.17
CA ALA A 133 9.17 8.78 23.27
C ALA A 133 8.89 7.28 23.54
N GLY A 134 9.91 6.44 23.70
CA GLY A 134 9.81 5.02 24.05
C GLY A 134 9.48 4.10 22.88
N PHE A 135 9.69 4.53 21.63
CA PHE A 135 9.52 3.67 20.48
C PHE A 135 10.74 2.75 20.28
N ASP A 136 10.46 1.48 20.03
CA ASP A 136 11.45 0.50 19.59
C ASP A 136 11.56 0.58 18.06
N LEU A 137 12.68 1.07 17.57
CA LEU A 137 12.93 1.26 16.13
C LEU A 137 13.23 -0.04 15.39
N ASP A 138 13.68 -1.07 16.12
CA ASP A 138 14.02 -2.36 15.54
C ASP A 138 12.81 -3.32 15.52
N ARG A 139 11.73 -2.93 16.18
CA ARG A 139 10.50 -3.73 16.21
C ARG A 139 9.87 -3.85 14.82
N VAL A 140 9.67 -5.07 14.38
CA VAL A 140 8.84 -5.36 13.21
C VAL A 140 7.37 -5.29 13.61
N LEU A 141 6.61 -4.49 12.90
CA LEU A 141 5.18 -4.29 13.04
C LEU A 141 4.46 -5.07 11.94
N GLY A 142 3.67 -6.07 12.33
CA GLY A 142 2.77 -6.75 11.42
C GLY A 142 1.45 -5.99 11.25
N GLN A 143 0.58 -6.49 10.38
CA GLN A 143 -0.72 -5.87 10.15
C GLN A 143 -1.60 -5.81 11.41
N ASP A 144 -1.44 -6.73 12.35
CA ASP A 144 -2.19 -6.76 13.63
C ASP A 144 -1.68 -5.74 14.65
N ASP A 145 -0.40 -5.36 14.58
CA ASP A 145 0.15 -4.24 15.34
C ASP A 145 -0.36 -2.90 14.80
N LEU A 146 -0.47 -2.77 13.48
CA LEU A 146 -0.92 -1.55 12.80
C LEU A 146 -2.44 -1.36 12.90
N ILE A 147 -3.21 -2.46 12.83
CA ILE A 147 -4.67 -2.49 12.93
C ILE A 147 -5.08 -3.58 13.92
N GLN A 148 -5.35 -3.23 15.15
CA GLN A 148 -5.70 -4.17 16.23
C GLN A 148 -7.06 -4.84 16.06
N SER A 149 -7.99 -4.22 15.32
CA SER A 149 -9.34 -4.76 15.11
C SER A 149 -9.38 -5.76 13.96
N ASP A 150 -10.04 -6.90 14.17
CA ASP A 150 -10.36 -7.86 13.11
C ASP A 150 -11.55 -7.40 12.23
N ASN A 151 -12.19 -6.31 12.59
CA ASN A 151 -13.32 -5.75 11.87
C ASN A 151 -13.04 -4.30 11.47
N CYS A 152 -12.22 -4.11 10.48
CA CYS A 152 -11.94 -2.81 9.88
C CYS A 152 -12.54 -2.70 8.48
N PHE A 153 -12.73 -1.46 8.06
CA PHE A 153 -13.15 -1.12 6.71
C PHE A 153 -12.04 -0.30 6.04
N PHE A 154 -11.83 -0.59 4.78
CA PHE A 154 -11.04 0.25 3.88
C PHE A 154 -11.98 0.79 2.80
N ALA A 155 -11.90 2.09 2.53
CA ALA A 155 -12.63 2.72 1.45
C ALA A 155 -11.72 3.71 0.71
N ALA A 156 -11.76 3.64 -0.62
CA ALA A 156 -11.03 4.55 -1.49
C ALA A 156 -11.91 4.95 -2.68
N THR A 157 -11.77 6.19 -3.13
CA THR A 157 -12.45 6.70 -4.33
C THR A 157 -11.41 7.25 -5.29
N GLY A 158 -11.50 6.91 -6.56
CA GLY A 158 -10.61 7.42 -7.60
C GLY A 158 -10.85 8.91 -7.83
N LEU A 159 -9.81 9.73 -7.66
CA LEU A 159 -9.85 11.14 -8.00
C LEU A 159 -9.39 11.35 -9.45
N THR A 160 -8.27 10.76 -9.82
CA THR A 160 -7.72 10.68 -11.18
C THR A 160 -7.74 9.22 -11.64
N ASP A 161 -7.61 8.99 -12.96
CA ASP A 161 -7.52 7.64 -13.48
C ASP A 161 -6.27 6.95 -12.96
N GLY A 162 -6.46 5.79 -12.35
CA GLY A 162 -5.42 4.90 -11.87
C GLY A 162 -5.64 3.47 -12.34
N ALA A 163 -4.67 2.60 -12.08
CA ALA A 163 -4.77 1.20 -12.46
C ALA A 163 -5.85 0.43 -11.66
N LEU A 164 -6.20 0.89 -10.47
CA LEU A 164 -7.19 0.24 -9.60
C LEU A 164 -8.58 0.86 -9.73
N LEU A 165 -8.66 2.21 -9.79
CA LEU A 165 -9.92 2.96 -9.81
C LEU A 165 -9.90 3.99 -10.92
N ARG A 166 -11.03 4.17 -11.56
CA ARG A 166 -11.28 5.27 -12.49
C ARG A 166 -11.45 6.58 -11.72
N GLY A 167 -10.90 7.65 -12.27
CA GLY A 167 -11.06 9.00 -11.75
C GLY A 167 -12.49 9.54 -11.89
N VAL A 168 -12.71 10.70 -11.27
CA VAL A 168 -13.95 11.46 -11.38
C VAL A 168 -14.19 11.84 -12.84
N ARG A 169 -15.39 11.58 -13.32
CA ARG A 169 -15.87 11.98 -14.66
C ARG A 169 -17.00 12.98 -14.52
N ILE A 170 -16.86 14.12 -15.18
CA ILE A 170 -17.88 15.17 -15.24
C ILE A 170 -18.28 15.33 -16.69
N ASP A 171 -19.56 15.11 -16.99
CA ASP A 171 -20.12 15.28 -18.33
C ASP A 171 -21.55 15.88 -18.25
N SER A 172 -22.17 16.06 -19.40
CA SER A 172 -23.54 16.63 -19.51
C SER A 172 -24.60 15.78 -18.79
N THR A 173 -24.30 14.54 -18.44
CA THR A 173 -25.24 13.62 -17.75
C THR A 173 -25.06 13.63 -16.22
N GLY A 174 -24.02 14.29 -15.70
CA GLY A 174 -23.72 14.41 -14.28
C GLY A 174 -22.29 14.06 -13.92
N ILE A 175 -22.06 13.69 -12.66
CA ILE A 175 -20.76 13.29 -12.14
C ILE A 175 -20.77 11.79 -11.87
N ARG A 176 -19.68 11.12 -12.23
CA ARG A 176 -19.45 9.70 -11.93
C ARG A 176 -18.19 9.52 -11.12
N THR A 177 -18.26 8.65 -10.13
CA THR A 177 -17.11 8.22 -9.31
C THR A 177 -17.04 6.70 -9.26
N GLN A 178 -15.83 6.19 -9.09
CA GLN A 178 -15.62 4.78 -8.80
C GLN A 178 -14.93 4.65 -7.44
N SER A 179 -15.47 3.76 -6.60
CA SER A 179 -14.96 3.52 -5.26
C SER A 179 -14.73 2.04 -5.01
N LEU A 180 -13.79 1.75 -4.15
CA LEU A 180 -13.50 0.43 -3.62
C LEU A 180 -13.81 0.44 -2.12
N VAL A 181 -14.60 -0.54 -1.65
CA VAL A 181 -14.90 -0.71 -0.22
C VAL A 181 -14.65 -2.15 0.16
N MET A 182 -13.83 -2.34 1.19
CA MET A 182 -13.49 -3.66 1.72
C MET A 182 -13.82 -3.75 3.20
N ARG A 183 -14.08 -4.97 3.67
CA ARG A 183 -14.27 -5.28 5.08
C ARG A 183 -13.46 -6.50 5.47
N SER A 184 -12.57 -6.38 6.46
CA SER A 184 -11.68 -7.46 6.89
C SER A 184 -12.43 -8.67 7.45
N ARG A 185 -13.42 -8.45 8.32
CA ARG A 185 -14.17 -9.56 8.97
C ARG A 185 -14.89 -10.50 7.99
N SER A 186 -15.31 -9.98 6.84
CA SER A 186 -16.04 -10.78 5.84
C SER A 186 -15.23 -11.10 4.59
N GLY A 187 -14.01 -10.54 4.44
CA GLY A 187 -13.22 -10.66 3.22
C GLY A 187 -13.96 -10.11 1.99
N THR A 188 -14.94 -9.22 2.19
CA THR A 188 -15.78 -8.73 1.10
C THR A 188 -15.17 -7.50 0.49
N VAL A 189 -14.97 -7.54 -0.82
CA VAL A 189 -14.51 -6.43 -1.65
C VAL A 189 -15.67 -5.98 -2.56
N ARG A 190 -15.94 -4.68 -2.61
CA ARG A 190 -17.00 -4.08 -3.44
C ARG A 190 -16.42 -2.98 -4.30
N MET A 191 -16.66 -3.07 -5.61
CA MET A 191 -16.49 -1.97 -6.54
C MET A 191 -17.82 -1.24 -6.68
N ILE A 192 -17.82 0.07 -6.51
CA ILE A 192 -19.01 0.92 -6.53
C ILE A 192 -18.86 1.95 -7.64
N ASP A 193 -19.65 1.83 -8.69
CA ASP A 193 -19.80 2.88 -9.70
C ASP A 193 -21.01 3.76 -9.32
N ALA A 194 -20.73 4.99 -8.92
CA ALA A 194 -21.78 5.92 -8.51
C ALA A 194 -22.02 6.99 -9.58
N ARG A 195 -23.30 7.38 -9.72
CA ARG A 195 -23.74 8.51 -10.55
C ARG A 195 -24.38 9.57 -9.65
N HIS A 196 -23.89 10.78 -9.75
CA HIS A 196 -24.32 11.90 -8.93
C HIS A 196 -25.08 12.93 -9.77
N ARG A 197 -26.24 13.38 -9.28
CA ARG A 197 -26.98 14.49 -9.89
C ARG A 197 -26.39 15.81 -9.38
N VAL A 198 -25.85 16.62 -10.28
CA VAL A 198 -25.20 17.90 -9.95
C VAL A 198 -26.16 18.81 -9.17
N SER A 199 -27.45 18.88 -9.55
CA SER A 199 -28.45 19.69 -8.85
C SER A 199 -28.60 19.31 -7.37
N LYS A 200 -28.44 18.03 -7.03
CA LYS A 200 -28.50 17.56 -5.66
C LYS A 200 -27.17 17.77 -4.90
N LEU A 201 -26.03 17.59 -5.57
CA LEU A 201 -24.73 17.86 -4.97
C LEU A 201 -24.62 19.33 -4.54
N ARG A 202 -25.13 20.28 -5.31
CA ARG A 202 -25.13 21.71 -4.97
C ARG A 202 -25.90 22.05 -3.69
N GLU A 203 -26.88 21.21 -3.30
CA GLU A 203 -27.62 21.41 -2.04
C GLU A 203 -26.76 21.09 -0.79
N PHE A 204 -25.72 20.27 -0.94
CA PHE A 204 -24.90 19.76 0.17
C PHE A 204 -23.44 20.18 0.09
N ALA A 205 -22.96 20.53 -1.10
CA ALA A 205 -21.56 20.94 -1.28
C ALA A 205 -21.38 22.44 -1.00
N ALA A 206 -20.34 22.77 -0.25
CA ALA A 206 -19.92 24.15 -0.06
C ALA A 206 -19.22 24.75 -1.29
N ILE A 207 -19.22 24.06 -2.43
CA ILE A 207 -18.52 24.44 -3.67
C ILE A 207 -19.57 24.66 -4.75
N ASP A 208 -19.52 25.83 -5.38
CA ASP A 208 -20.28 26.11 -6.62
C ASP A 208 -19.58 25.41 -7.80
N TYR A 209 -20.31 24.50 -8.45
CA TYR A 209 -19.89 23.79 -9.65
C TYR A 209 -20.39 24.49 -10.91
#